data_facb8fa4fea4b75da0a5a590f48396da
#
_entry.id   facb8fa4fea4b75da0a5a590f48396da
#
_cell.length_a   1.000
_cell.length_b   1.000
_cell.length_c   1.000
_cell.angle_alpha   90.00
_cell.angle_beta   90.00
_cell.angle_gamma   90.00
#
_symmetry.space_group_name_H-M   'P 1'
#
loop_
_entity.id
_entity.type
_entity.pdbx_description
1 polymer ?
#
loop_
_entity_poly.entity_id
_entity_poly.type
_entity_poly.pdbx_seq_one_letter_code
_entity_poly.pdbx_strand_id
1 'polypeptide(L)'
;MMSAAPSPELPALDDLEDAIRARGLGVGASELHGAFCGWLAGGGADSPRWLAQVLADDALPAPEAGGVLDRLRVASLAQMEDRDFGFELLIPGADAPLVERSGALFDWCRGFLGGFGLAAGQAPTLGEDSREALTDLAKLAAAVPQEEGDEEDEEALAEIEEFVRVAALLLHGDCAMAARHRRQLH
;
A
#
# COMPACT_ATOMS: atom_id res chain seq x y z
N MET A 1 30.23 -12.97 -4.22
CA MET A 1 29.05 -12.12 -4.37
C MET A 1 27.89 -12.75 -3.64
N MET A 2 27.41 -12.12 -2.59
CA MET A 2 26.17 -12.54 -1.98
C MET A 2 25.02 -11.98 -2.84
N SER A 3 24.31 -12.87 -3.53
CA SER A 3 23.04 -12.52 -4.16
C SER A 3 22.08 -12.18 -3.00
N ALA A 4 21.54 -10.96 -3.02
CA ALA A 4 20.49 -10.64 -2.07
C ALA A 4 19.36 -11.63 -2.25
N ALA A 5 18.85 -12.20 -1.17
CA ALA A 5 17.67 -13.05 -1.24
C ALA A 5 16.52 -12.23 -1.85
N PRO A 6 15.70 -12.80 -2.72
CA PRO A 6 14.56 -12.07 -3.28
C PRO A 6 13.64 -11.64 -2.13
N SER A 7 13.03 -10.46 -2.27
CA SER A 7 12.03 -9.97 -1.31
C SER A 7 10.89 -10.98 -1.17
N PRO A 8 10.33 -11.19 0.03
CA PRO A 8 9.23 -12.12 0.20
C PRO A 8 8.03 -11.72 -0.66
N GLU A 9 7.34 -12.72 -1.18
CA GLU A 9 6.14 -12.52 -1.98
C GLU A 9 4.94 -12.11 -1.11
N LEU A 10 4.08 -11.28 -1.67
CA LEU A 10 2.79 -10.96 -1.05
C LEU A 10 1.92 -12.23 -0.96
N PRO A 11 1.07 -12.35 0.07
CA PRO A 11 0.06 -13.39 0.11
C PRO A 11 -0.85 -13.33 -1.13
N ALA A 12 -1.44 -14.46 -1.52
CA ALA A 12 -2.44 -14.47 -2.56
C ALA A 12 -3.64 -13.60 -2.17
N LEU A 13 -4.21 -12.89 -3.14
CA LEU A 13 -5.34 -11.98 -2.92
C LEU A 13 -6.51 -12.70 -2.23
N ASP A 14 -6.87 -13.90 -2.72
CA ASP A 14 -7.99 -14.68 -2.19
C ASP A 14 -7.74 -15.11 -0.74
N ASP A 15 -6.52 -15.52 -0.41
CA ASP A 15 -6.15 -15.90 0.96
C ASP A 15 -6.28 -14.71 1.92
N LEU A 16 -5.89 -13.53 1.46
CA LEU A 16 -6.02 -12.31 2.26
C LEU A 16 -7.49 -11.90 2.42
N GLU A 17 -8.29 -11.99 1.36
CA GLU A 17 -9.74 -11.73 1.43
C GLU A 17 -10.43 -12.66 2.43
N ASP A 18 -10.07 -13.94 2.44
CA ASP A 18 -10.61 -14.91 3.40
C ASP A 18 -10.20 -14.58 4.84
N ALA A 19 -8.95 -14.19 5.06
CA ALA A 19 -8.48 -13.79 6.38
C ALA A 19 -9.18 -12.51 6.90
N ILE A 20 -9.41 -11.55 6.02
CA ILE A 20 -10.15 -10.31 6.31
C ILE A 20 -11.60 -10.64 6.70
N ARG A 21 -12.26 -11.48 5.90
CA ARG A 21 -13.64 -11.91 6.14
C ARG A 21 -13.77 -12.69 7.45
N ALA A 22 -12.84 -13.57 7.74
CA ALA A 22 -12.85 -14.36 8.99
C ALA A 22 -12.75 -13.48 10.24
N ARG A 23 -12.13 -12.31 10.13
CA ARG A 23 -12.03 -11.35 11.23
C ARG A 23 -13.16 -10.30 11.24
N GLY A 24 -14.04 -10.32 10.26
CA GLY A 24 -15.12 -9.34 10.14
C GLY A 24 -14.65 -7.92 9.89
N LEU A 25 -13.52 -7.74 9.22
CA LEU A 25 -12.99 -6.41 8.89
C LEU A 25 -13.78 -5.80 7.73
N GLY A 26 -14.11 -4.53 7.85
CA GLY A 26 -14.86 -3.78 6.83
C GLY A 26 -14.00 -3.18 5.73
N VAL A 27 -12.97 -3.88 5.29
CA VAL A 27 -11.98 -3.40 4.32
C VAL A 27 -11.67 -4.53 3.32
N GLY A 28 -11.40 -4.18 2.06
CA GLY A 28 -10.93 -5.14 1.06
C GLY A 28 -9.42 -5.36 1.13
N ALA A 29 -8.94 -6.41 0.47
CA ALA A 29 -7.52 -6.79 0.50
C ALA A 29 -6.62 -5.72 -0.12
N SER A 30 -6.98 -5.17 -1.28
CA SER A 30 -6.20 -4.11 -1.93
C SER A 30 -6.16 -2.83 -1.09
N GLU A 31 -7.29 -2.44 -0.52
CA GLU A 31 -7.37 -1.29 0.39
C GLU A 31 -6.50 -1.49 1.64
N LEU A 32 -6.53 -2.68 2.24
CA LEU A 32 -5.72 -2.99 3.42
C LEU A 32 -4.22 -2.95 3.10
N HIS A 33 -3.81 -3.53 1.98
CA HIS A 33 -2.42 -3.44 1.53
C HIS A 33 -2.00 -1.99 1.32
N GLY A 34 -2.85 -1.22 0.63
CA GLY A 34 -2.62 0.23 0.45
C GLY A 34 -2.48 0.95 1.79
N ALA A 35 -3.37 0.68 2.74
CA ALA A 35 -3.34 1.31 4.07
C ALA A 35 -2.03 1.04 4.82
N PHE A 36 -1.53 -0.19 4.79
CA PHE A 36 -0.26 -0.51 5.42
C PHE A 36 0.93 0.13 4.69
N CYS A 37 0.94 0.09 3.37
CA CYS A 37 1.98 0.78 2.58
C CYS A 37 1.97 2.29 2.83
N GLY A 38 0.79 2.91 2.91
CA GLY A 38 0.64 4.33 3.26
C GLY A 38 1.15 4.65 4.67
N TRP A 39 0.83 3.81 5.64
CA TRP A 39 1.36 3.92 7.01
C TRP A 39 2.90 3.93 7.02
N LEU A 40 3.52 2.98 6.34
CA LEU A 40 4.98 2.91 6.23
C LEU A 40 5.54 4.12 5.48
N ALA A 41 4.92 4.52 4.37
CA ALA A 41 5.35 5.67 3.57
C ALA A 41 5.28 6.97 4.36
N GLY A 42 4.28 7.13 5.21
CA GLY A 42 4.13 8.30 6.10
C GLY A 42 5.09 8.33 7.29
N GLY A 43 5.92 7.30 7.46
CA GLY A 43 6.87 7.20 8.56
C GLY A 43 6.35 6.41 9.76
N GLY A 44 5.23 5.72 9.61
CA GLY A 44 4.69 4.85 10.65
C GLY A 44 5.62 3.67 10.96
N ALA A 45 5.69 3.28 12.23
CA ALA A 45 6.56 2.20 12.66
C ALA A 45 5.96 0.83 12.31
N ASP A 46 6.82 -0.11 11.91
CA ASP A 46 6.43 -1.50 11.81
C ASP A 46 6.17 -2.07 13.22
N SER A 47 5.04 -2.75 13.38
CA SER A 47 4.61 -3.29 14.66
C SER A 47 3.73 -4.52 14.44
N PRO A 48 3.77 -5.54 15.33
CA PRO A 48 2.81 -6.63 15.31
C PRO A 48 1.36 -6.16 15.42
N ARG A 49 1.11 -4.97 15.97
CA ARG A 49 -0.22 -4.36 16.11
C ARG A 49 -0.59 -3.44 14.94
N TRP A 50 0.08 -3.57 13.82
CA TRP A 50 -0.14 -2.71 12.65
C TRP A 50 -1.60 -2.62 12.20
N LEU A 51 -2.34 -3.73 12.32
CA LEU A 51 -3.74 -3.79 11.89
C LEU A 51 -4.62 -2.79 12.67
N ALA A 52 -4.45 -2.75 13.99
CA ALA A 52 -5.13 -1.78 14.84
C ALA A 52 -4.76 -0.34 14.48
N GLN A 53 -3.51 -0.11 14.15
CA GLN A 53 -3.00 1.20 13.78
C GLN A 53 -3.56 1.71 12.45
N VAL A 54 -3.51 0.89 11.40
CA VAL A 54 -3.95 1.32 10.06
C VAL A 54 -5.47 1.39 9.93
N LEU A 55 -6.21 0.63 10.72
CA LEU A 55 -7.67 0.69 10.76
C LEU A 55 -8.21 1.62 11.85
N ALA A 56 -7.32 2.25 12.60
CA ALA A 56 -7.65 3.17 13.69
C ALA A 56 -8.65 2.55 14.70
N ASP A 57 -8.44 1.28 15.03
CA ASP A 57 -9.27 0.50 15.97
C ASP A 57 -8.39 -0.26 16.97
N ASP A 58 -8.20 0.35 18.13
CA ASP A 58 -7.33 -0.21 19.19
C ASP A 58 -7.86 -1.52 19.78
N ALA A 59 -9.13 -1.85 19.53
CA ALA A 59 -9.73 -3.10 20.01
C ALA A 59 -9.30 -4.31 19.16
N LEU A 60 -8.77 -4.09 17.96
CA LEU A 60 -8.33 -5.19 17.10
C LEU A 60 -7.11 -5.90 17.69
N PRO A 61 -7.18 -7.23 17.86
CA PRO A 61 -6.01 -7.98 18.31
C PRO A 61 -4.93 -8.05 17.24
N ALA A 62 -3.69 -8.21 17.68
CA ALA A 62 -2.58 -8.41 16.76
C ALA A 62 -2.82 -9.66 15.90
N PRO A 63 -2.50 -9.61 14.59
CA PRO A 63 -2.54 -10.80 13.74
C PRO A 63 -1.63 -11.90 14.27
N GLU A 64 -2.01 -13.15 14.01
CA GLU A 64 -1.22 -14.31 14.38
C GLU A 64 0.13 -14.30 13.65
N ALA A 65 1.22 -14.52 14.39
CA ALA A 65 2.57 -14.57 13.81
C ALA A 65 2.65 -15.71 12.77
N GLY A 66 3.16 -15.38 11.58
CA GLY A 66 3.25 -16.29 10.44
C GLY A 66 1.94 -16.55 9.70
N GLY A 67 0.83 -15.99 10.15
CA GLY A 67 -0.45 -16.04 9.43
C GLY A 67 -0.47 -15.13 8.21
N VAL A 68 -1.57 -15.17 7.44
CA VAL A 68 -1.70 -14.41 6.18
C VAL A 68 -1.49 -12.90 6.38
N LEU A 69 -2.11 -12.33 7.41
CA LEU A 69 -1.99 -10.89 7.70
C LEU A 69 -0.56 -10.52 8.15
N ASP A 70 0.08 -11.37 8.93
CA ASP A 70 1.48 -11.14 9.33
C ASP A 70 2.43 -11.26 8.13
N ARG A 71 2.20 -12.22 7.25
CA ARG A 71 2.96 -12.35 5.99
C ARG A 71 2.79 -11.13 5.09
N LEU A 72 1.59 -10.55 5.03
CA LEU A 72 1.35 -9.28 4.33
C LEU A 72 2.23 -8.18 4.88
N ARG A 73 2.27 -8.02 6.20
CA ARG A 73 3.12 -7.03 6.87
C ARG A 73 4.59 -7.20 6.51
N VAL A 74 5.11 -8.42 6.68
CA VAL A 74 6.53 -8.73 6.43
C VAL A 74 6.91 -8.50 4.98
N ALA A 75 6.10 -8.97 4.04
CA ALA A 75 6.35 -8.82 2.61
C ALA A 75 6.28 -7.35 2.17
N SER A 76 5.26 -6.62 2.63
CA SER A 76 5.09 -5.21 2.28
C SER A 76 6.27 -4.34 2.75
N LEU A 77 6.70 -4.54 3.99
CA LEU A 77 7.86 -3.83 4.54
C LEU A 77 9.12 -4.11 3.71
N ALA A 78 9.41 -5.39 3.47
CA ALA A 78 10.59 -5.80 2.72
C ALA A 78 10.58 -5.25 1.29
N GLN A 79 9.44 -5.30 0.61
CA GLN A 79 9.31 -4.82 -0.77
C GLN A 79 9.44 -3.29 -0.86
N MET A 80 8.89 -2.54 0.08
CA MET A 80 9.02 -1.08 0.09
C MET A 80 10.46 -0.62 0.37
N GLU A 81 11.23 -1.41 1.09
CA GLU A 81 12.64 -1.15 1.38
C GLU A 81 13.60 -1.74 0.33
N ASP A 82 13.07 -2.51 -0.62
CA ASP A 82 13.87 -3.16 -1.66
C ASP A 82 14.47 -2.14 -2.63
N ARG A 83 15.78 -2.09 -2.69
CA ARG A 83 16.53 -1.20 -3.59
C ARG A 83 16.41 -1.58 -5.07
N ASP A 84 16.04 -2.82 -5.35
CA ASP A 84 15.85 -3.32 -6.71
C ASP A 84 14.42 -3.10 -7.23
N PHE A 85 13.65 -2.26 -6.55
CA PHE A 85 12.29 -1.88 -6.93
C PHE A 85 11.32 -3.06 -7.02
N GLY A 86 11.49 -4.07 -6.16
CA GLY A 86 10.63 -5.25 -6.08
C GLY A 86 9.25 -5.01 -5.45
N PHE A 87 8.85 -3.75 -5.27
CA PHE A 87 7.54 -3.39 -4.71
C PHE A 87 6.41 -3.67 -5.69
N GLU A 88 5.41 -4.41 -5.24
CA GLU A 88 4.23 -4.77 -6.02
C GLU A 88 2.95 -4.28 -5.33
N LEU A 89 1.97 -3.86 -6.13
CA LEU A 89 0.62 -3.56 -5.64
C LEU A 89 -0.18 -4.86 -5.54
N LEU A 90 -0.88 -5.06 -4.42
CA LEU A 90 -1.76 -6.23 -4.26
C LEU A 90 -3.13 -5.92 -4.87
N ILE A 91 -3.24 -6.20 -6.15
CA ILE A 91 -4.45 -6.02 -6.95
C ILE A 91 -4.70 -7.29 -7.78
N PRO A 92 -5.93 -7.50 -8.31
CA PRO A 92 -6.18 -8.65 -9.18
C PRO A 92 -5.26 -8.68 -10.39
N GLY A 93 -4.91 -9.88 -10.84
CA GLY A 93 -4.01 -10.09 -11.97
C GLY A 93 -4.64 -9.69 -13.32
N ALA A 94 -3.80 -9.73 -14.37
CA ALA A 94 -4.18 -9.31 -15.71
C ALA A 94 -5.38 -10.09 -16.31
N ASP A 95 -5.65 -11.28 -15.80
CA ASP A 95 -6.79 -12.11 -16.24
C ASP A 95 -8.14 -11.65 -15.67
N ALA A 96 -8.13 -10.80 -14.64
CA ALA A 96 -9.35 -10.27 -14.06
C ALA A 96 -9.96 -9.17 -14.96
N PRO A 97 -11.30 -8.99 -14.93
CA PRO A 97 -11.95 -7.92 -15.69
C PRO A 97 -11.39 -6.52 -15.32
N LEU A 98 -11.41 -5.63 -16.31
CA LEU A 98 -10.91 -4.24 -16.14
C LEU A 98 -11.61 -3.52 -14.98
N VAL A 99 -12.91 -3.71 -14.80
CA VAL A 99 -13.68 -3.10 -13.70
C VAL A 99 -13.18 -3.54 -12.33
N GLU A 100 -12.82 -4.81 -12.17
CA GLU A 100 -12.28 -5.33 -10.91
C GLU A 100 -10.87 -4.79 -10.65
N ARG A 101 -10.03 -4.79 -11.65
CA ARG A 101 -8.65 -4.32 -11.55
C ARG A 101 -8.57 -2.82 -11.27
N SER A 102 -9.32 -2.01 -11.98
CA SER A 102 -9.37 -0.57 -11.76
C SER A 102 -9.99 -0.23 -10.40
N GLY A 103 -11.06 -0.92 -10.02
CA GLY A 103 -11.69 -0.75 -8.71
C GLY A 103 -10.73 -1.06 -7.58
N ALA A 104 -10.00 -2.17 -7.67
CA ALA A 104 -9.00 -2.56 -6.68
C ALA A 104 -7.84 -1.55 -6.59
N LEU A 105 -7.39 -1.03 -7.73
CA LEU A 105 -6.35 0.00 -7.77
C LEU A 105 -6.81 1.28 -7.06
N PHE A 106 -8.03 1.72 -7.31
CA PHE A 106 -8.60 2.91 -6.66
C PHE A 106 -8.82 2.69 -5.16
N ASP A 107 -9.23 1.48 -4.76
CA ASP A 107 -9.32 1.09 -3.35
C ASP A 107 -7.94 1.09 -2.67
N TRP A 108 -6.92 0.59 -3.37
CA TRP A 108 -5.54 0.64 -2.89
C TRP A 108 -5.09 2.08 -2.63
N CYS A 109 -5.38 2.99 -3.56
CA CYS A 109 -5.05 4.41 -3.41
C CYS A 109 -5.78 5.05 -2.22
N ARG A 110 -7.07 4.72 -2.00
CA ARG A 110 -7.81 5.18 -0.83
C ARG A 110 -7.20 4.70 0.47
N GLY A 111 -6.86 3.41 0.53
CA GLY A 111 -6.18 2.84 1.68
C GLY A 111 -4.84 3.54 1.94
N PHE A 112 -4.04 3.69 0.90
CA PHE A 112 -2.73 4.35 1.00
C PHE A 112 -2.83 5.76 1.58
N LEU A 113 -3.73 6.58 1.07
CA LEU A 113 -3.93 7.94 1.59
C LEU A 113 -4.38 7.95 3.05
N GLY A 114 -5.25 7.03 3.43
CA GLY A 114 -5.69 6.88 4.81
C GLY A 114 -4.54 6.52 5.75
N GLY A 115 -3.78 5.49 5.41
CA GLY A 115 -2.62 5.07 6.19
C GLY A 115 -1.51 6.13 6.25
N PHE A 116 -1.26 6.78 5.12
CA PHE A 116 -0.29 7.88 5.04
C PHE A 116 -0.69 9.04 5.96
N GLY A 117 -1.95 9.46 5.91
CA GLY A 117 -2.45 10.54 6.76
C GLY A 117 -2.36 10.22 8.25
N LEU A 118 -2.64 8.97 8.65
CA LEU A 118 -2.51 8.53 10.03
C LEU A 118 -1.06 8.58 10.52
N ALA A 119 -0.11 8.21 9.69
CA ALA A 119 1.31 8.15 10.06
C ALA A 119 2.01 9.51 9.97
N ALA A 120 1.76 10.26 8.88
CA ALA A 120 2.45 11.52 8.60
C ALA A 120 1.89 12.70 9.39
N GLY A 121 0.63 12.62 9.83
CA GLY A 121 -0.04 13.71 10.52
C GLY A 121 -0.45 14.86 9.59
N GLN A 122 -0.77 16.01 10.17
CA GLN A 122 -1.45 17.10 9.45
C GLN A 122 -0.54 17.98 8.59
N ALA A 123 0.75 17.96 8.80
CA ALA A 123 1.67 18.87 8.10
C ALA A 123 3.02 18.22 7.81
N PRO A 124 3.06 17.15 7.02
CA PRO A 124 4.35 16.58 6.63
C PRO A 124 5.12 17.58 5.76
N THR A 125 6.43 17.69 5.99
CA THR A 125 7.30 18.47 5.13
C THR A 125 7.64 17.64 3.89
N LEU A 126 6.96 17.92 2.79
CA LEU A 126 7.11 17.20 1.53
C LEU A 126 7.77 18.08 0.47
N GLY A 127 8.58 17.47 -0.37
CA GLY A 127 9.04 18.08 -1.60
C GLY A 127 7.88 18.32 -2.57
N GLU A 128 8.13 19.11 -3.61
CA GLU A 128 7.12 19.44 -4.61
C GLU A 128 6.58 18.21 -5.34
N ASP A 129 7.48 17.30 -5.75
CA ASP A 129 7.12 16.07 -6.45
C ASP A 129 6.24 15.16 -5.58
N SER A 130 6.53 15.05 -4.28
CA SER A 130 5.72 14.26 -3.36
C SER A 130 4.34 14.86 -3.12
N ARG A 131 4.23 16.19 -3.07
CA ARG A 131 2.92 16.86 -2.96
C ARG A 131 2.07 16.64 -4.21
N GLU A 132 2.69 16.72 -5.38
CA GLU A 132 2.03 16.43 -6.65
C GLU A 132 1.56 14.97 -6.71
N ALA A 133 2.43 14.03 -6.31
CA ALA A 133 2.08 12.62 -6.23
C ALA A 133 0.88 12.37 -5.31
N LEU A 134 0.82 12.99 -4.13
CA LEU A 134 -0.34 12.89 -3.23
C LEU A 134 -1.62 13.43 -3.86
N THR A 135 -1.52 14.56 -4.57
CA THR A 135 -2.66 15.16 -5.28
C THR A 135 -3.21 14.21 -6.34
N ASP A 136 -2.34 13.58 -7.11
CA ASP A 136 -2.74 12.65 -8.16
C ASP A 136 -3.27 11.33 -7.57
N LEU A 137 -2.69 10.82 -6.50
CA LEU A 137 -3.25 9.67 -5.78
C LEU A 137 -4.65 9.96 -5.24
N ALA A 138 -4.90 11.20 -4.76
CA ALA A 138 -6.23 11.60 -4.29
C ALA A 138 -7.27 11.60 -5.42
N LYS A 139 -6.88 11.98 -6.62
CA LYS A 139 -7.75 11.90 -7.81
C LYS A 139 -8.10 10.46 -8.13
N LEU A 140 -7.13 9.56 -8.08
CA LEU A 140 -7.35 8.12 -8.29
C LEU A 140 -8.23 7.51 -7.20
N ALA A 141 -8.03 7.91 -5.95
CA ALA A 141 -8.85 7.45 -4.82
C ALA A 141 -10.32 7.85 -4.96
N ALA A 142 -10.60 8.96 -5.64
CA ALA A 142 -11.95 9.46 -5.91
C ALA A 142 -12.54 8.93 -7.23
N ALA A 143 -11.76 8.23 -8.04
CA ALA A 143 -12.20 7.73 -9.34
C ALA A 143 -13.20 6.58 -9.21
N VAL A 144 -14.04 6.44 -10.22
CA VAL A 144 -15.02 5.36 -10.33
C VAL A 144 -14.51 4.31 -11.31
N PRO A 145 -14.60 3.01 -10.98
CA PRO A 145 -14.17 1.95 -11.89
C PRO A 145 -14.91 2.02 -13.23
N GLN A 146 -14.20 1.75 -14.32
CA GLN A 146 -14.75 1.72 -15.65
C GLN A 146 -15.36 0.34 -15.92
N GLU A 147 -16.65 0.30 -16.30
CA GLU A 147 -17.36 -0.96 -16.46
C GLU A 147 -16.94 -1.73 -17.72
N GLU A 148 -16.64 -1.02 -18.81
CA GLU A 148 -16.18 -1.61 -20.06
C GLU A 148 -14.96 -0.86 -20.57
N GLY A 149 -14.07 -1.56 -21.23
CA GLY A 149 -12.86 -0.97 -21.78
C GLY A 149 -12.28 -1.76 -22.94
N ASP A 150 -11.48 -1.11 -23.74
CA ASP A 150 -10.74 -1.68 -24.87
C ASP A 150 -9.24 -1.83 -24.57
N GLU A 151 -8.42 -2.14 -25.59
CA GLU A 151 -6.97 -2.27 -25.42
C GLU A 151 -6.31 -0.98 -24.95
N GLU A 152 -6.82 0.19 -25.37
CA GLU A 152 -6.28 1.49 -24.92
C GLU A 152 -6.54 1.68 -23.43
N ASP A 153 -7.70 1.26 -22.93
CA ASP A 153 -8.02 1.32 -21.50
C ASP A 153 -7.17 0.35 -20.68
N GLU A 154 -6.85 -0.83 -21.20
CA GLU A 154 -5.94 -1.79 -20.59
C GLU A 154 -4.52 -1.21 -20.47
N GLU A 155 -4.02 -0.59 -21.53
CA GLU A 155 -2.72 0.08 -21.54
C GLU A 155 -2.69 1.27 -20.57
N ALA A 156 -3.75 2.06 -20.54
CA ALA A 156 -3.89 3.19 -19.62
C ALA A 156 -3.88 2.72 -18.16
N LEU A 157 -4.56 1.62 -17.84
CA LEU A 157 -4.54 1.05 -16.50
C LEU A 157 -3.14 0.61 -16.09
N ALA A 158 -2.41 -0.06 -16.98
CA ALA A 158 -1.03 -0.48 -16.72
C ALA A 158 -0.11 0.71 -16.42
N GLU A 159 -0.27 1.82 -17.14
CA GLU A 159 0.47 3.06 -16.89
C GLU A 159 0.13 3.67 -15.53
N ILE A 160 -1.17 3.65 -15.15
CA ILE A 160 -1.62 4.16 -13.86
C ILE A 160 -1.09 3.28 -12.73
N GLU A 161 -1.10 1.96 -12.87
CA GLU A 161 -0.51 1.03 -11.89
C GLU A 161 0.97 1.35 -11.64
N GLU A 162 1.74 1.57 -12.69
CA GLU A 162 3.15 1.93 -12.57
C GLU A 162 3.33 3.30 -11.92
N PHE A 163 2.50 4.28 -12.26
CA PHE A 163 2.51 5.58 -11.60
C PHE A 163 2.26 5.46 -10.10
N VAL A 164 1.24 4.70 -9.69
CA VAL A 164 0.89 4.49 -8.27
C VAL A 164 2.06 3.83 -7.53
N ARG A 165 2.67 2.82 -8.13
CA ARG A 165 3.83 2.13 -7.56
C ARG A 165 5.00 3.09 -7.31
N VAL A 166 5.33 3.89 -8.29
CA VAL A 166 6.42 4.89 -8.21
C VAL A 166 6.09 5.98 -7.19
N ALA A 167 4.85 6.48 -7.19
CA ALA A 167 4.40 7.51 -6.25
C ALA A 167 4.50 7.03 -4.80
N ALA A 168 4.11 5.79 -4.52
CA ALA A 168 4.22 5.20 -3.18
C ALA A 168 5.69 5.12 -2.71
N LEU A 169 6.58 4.69 -3.59
CA LEU A 169 8.02 4.61 -3.28
C LEU A 169 8.64 5.99 -3.10
N LEU A 170 8.24 6.98 -3.89
CA LEU A 170 8.69 8.36 -3.75
C LEU A 170 8.30 8.93 -2.39
N LEU A 171 7.05 8.76 -1.99
CA LEU A 171 6.55 9.21 -0.69
C LEU A 171 7.24 8.50 0.47
N HIS A 172 7.45 7.19 0.34
CA HIS A 172 8.21 6.42 1.32
C HIS A 172 9.64 6.96 1.49
N GLY A 173 10.33 7.24 0.38
CA GLY A 173 11.67 7.82 0.42
C GLY A 173 11.70 9.18 1.11
N ASP A 174 10.77 10.05 0.76
CA ASP A 174 10.70 11.41 1.30
C ASP A 174 10.33 11.45 2.79
N CYS A 175 9.30 10.73 3.20
CA CYS A 175 8.77 10.81 4.56
C CYS A 175 9.41 9.84 5.53
N ALA A 176 9.58 8.58 5.17
CA ALA A 176 10.13 7.57 6.06
C ALA A 176 11.61 7.81 6.34
N MET A 177 12.37 8.21 5.34
CA MET A 177 13.79 8.53 5.52
C MET A 177 13.96 9.80 6.36
N ALA A 178 13.16 10.83 6.15
CA ALA A 178 13.17 12.03 6.96
C ALA A 178 12.81 11.74 8.43
N ALA A 179 11.84 10.87 8.67
CA ALA A 179 11.46 10.45 10.02
C ALA A 179 12.58 9.67 10.72
N ARG A 180 13.28 8.79 10.02
CA ARG A 180 14.44 8.06 10.53
C ARG A 180 15.58 9.01 10.88
N HIS A 181 15.85 9.97 10.01
CA HIS A 181 16.90 10.99 10.23
C HIS A 181 16.63 11.82 11.48
N ARG A 182 15.39 12.28 11.69
CA ARG A 182 14.99 13.00 12.89
C ARG A 182 15.18 12.18 14.18
N ARG A 183 14.88 10.88 14.15
CA ARG A 183 15.08 9.99 15.29
C ARG A 183 16.55 9.77 15.63
N GLN A 184 17.45 9.81 14.65
CA GLN A 184 18.89 9.66 14.86
C GLN A 184 19.55 10.91 15.44
N LEU A 185 18.95 12.09 15.27
CA LEU A 185 19.46 13.36 15.80
C LEU A 185 19.06 13.63 17.25
N HIS A 186 18.19 12.82 17.78
CA HIS A 186 17.73 12.85 19.16
C HIS A 186 18.09 11.54 19.87
#